data_d853cdec67cf392b4392a8db8a743812
#
_entry.id   d853cdec67cf392b4392a8db8a743812
#
_cell.length_a   1.000
_cell.length_b   1.000
_cell.length_c   1.000
_cell.angle_alpha   90.00
_cell.angle_beta   90.00
_cell.angle_gamma   90.00
#
_symmetry.space_group_name_H-M   'P 1'
#
loop_
_entity.id
_entity.type
_entity.pdbx_description
1 polymer ?
#
loop_
_entity_poly.entity_id
_entity_poly.type
_entity_poly.pdbx_seq_one_letter_code
_entity_poly.pdbx_strand_id
1 'polypeptide(L)'
;MTTRSAIIAPQAPKAVGPYSVAIQTDGFVFCSGQLGLDPATSELVAADIETQTRQALTNLKNVLEAAGTSIEKVVKTTVFLKDMADFPKMNFVYSEFFPSTPPARSTVAVAGLPKGGLVEIEATALR
;
A
#
# COMPACT_ATOMS: atom_id res chain seq x y z
N MET A 1 18.71 -14.45 -17.74
CA MET A 1 18.91 -14.31 -16.29
C MET A 1 17.79 -13.47 -15.70
N THR A 2 17.15 -13.97 -14.67
CA THR A 2 16.10 -13.24 -13.97
C THR A 2 16.72 -12.34 -12.90
N THR A 3 16.35 -11.08 -12.89
CA THR A 3 16.85 -10.14 -11.90
C THR A 3 15.71 -9.66 -11.02
N ARG A 4 16.04 -9.41 -9.77
CA ARG A 4 15.15 -8.75 -8.82
C ARG A 4 15.92 -7.66 -8.11
N SER A 5 15.33 -6.50 -7.98
CA SER A 5 15.99 -5.35 -7.36
C SER A 5 15.09 -4.75 -6.29
N ALA A 6 15.67 -4.44 -5.15
CA ALA A 6 14.97 -3.75 -4.08
C ALA A 6 14.81 -2.27 -4.45
N ILE A 7 13.64 -1.74 -4.15
CA ILE A 7 13.32 -0.33 -4.37
C ILE A 7 13.57 0.45 -3.08
N ILE A 8 14.17 1.62 -3.21
CA ILE A 8 14.31 2.58 -2.13
C ILE A 8 13.33 3.72 -2.42
N ALA A 9 12.43 3.99 -1.48
CA ALA A 9 11.38 4.99 -1.63
C ALA A 9 11.49 6.05 -0.54
N PRO A 10 12.26 7.13 -0.74
CA PRO A 10 12.48 8.15 0.31
C PRO A 10 11.20 8.85 0.75
N GLN A 11 10.17 8.89 -0.09
CA GLN A 11 8.90 9.55 0.18
C GLN A 11 7.89 8.64 0.89
N ALA A 12 8.25 7.40 1.20
CA ALA A 12 7.40 6.45 1.90
C ALA A 12 8.08 6.00 3.20
N PRO A 13 7.33 5.43 4.15
CA PRO A 13 7.93 4.88 5.36
C PRO A 13 8.98 3.83 5.00
N LYS A 14 10.12 3.86 5.68
CA LYS A 14 11.16 2.86 5.46
C LYS A 14 10.78 1.52 6.08
N ALA A 15 11.34 0.45 5.51
CA ALA A 15 11.16 -0.88 6.06
C ALA A 15 11.76 -0.96 7.47
N VAL A 16 11.02 -1.55 8.40
CA VAL A 16 11.44 -1.68 9.80
C VAL A 16 11.72 -3.13 10.17
N GLY A 17 12.11 -3.95 9.20
CA GLY A 17 12.39 -5.36 9.41
C GLY A 17 13.11 -5.96 8.21
N PRO A 18 13.24 -7.27 8.16
CA PRO A 18 13.98 -7.95 7.08
C PRO A 18 13.12 -8.07 5.82
N TYR A 19 12.71 -6.93 5.24
CA TYR A 19 11.95 -6.90 3.98
C TYR A 19 12.26 -5.61 3.22
N SER A 20 12.00 -5.64 1.91
CA SER A 20 12.09 -4.46 1.05
C SER A 20 10.71 -3.83 0.91
N VAL A 21 10.63 -2.51 0.75
CA VAL A 21 9.34 -1.86 0.53
C VAL A 21 8.72 -2.26 -0.81
N ALA A 22 9.56 -2.61 -1.79
CA ALA A 22 9.12 -3.20 -3.05
C ALA A 22 10.27 -3.92 -3.72
N ILE A 23 9.91 -4.89 -4.56
CA ILE A 23 10.86 -5.62 -5.41
C ILE A 23 10.42 -5.41 -6.85
N GLN A 24 11.36 -5.04 -7.70
CA GLN A 24 11.15 -4.88 -9.12
C GLN A 24 11.73 -6.07 -9.85
N THR A 25 10.96 -6.62 -10.79
CA THR A 25 11.40 -7.68 -11.70
C THR A 25 11.31 -7.15 -13.13
N ASP A 26 11.48 -8.04 -14.13
CA ASP A 26 11.43 -7.62 -15.54
C ASP A 26 10.06 -7.07 -15.94
N GLY A 27 8.97 -7.63 -15.43
CA GLY A 27 7.62 -7.25 -15.84
C GLY A 27 6.77 -6.59 -14.77
N PHE A 28 7.16 -6.69 -13.50
CA PHE A 28 6.30 -6.31 -12.39
C PHE A 28 7.05 -5.61 -11.27
N VAL A 29 6.29 -4.86 -10.48
CA VAL A 29 6.73 -4.31 -9.20
C VAL A 29 5.82 -4.90 -8.12
N PHE A 30 6.42 -5.54 -7.13
CA PHE A 30 5.71 -6.13 -5.99
C PHE A 30 5.93 -5.25 -4.78
N CYS A 31 4.87 -4.61 -4.31
CA CYS A 31 4.95 -3.70 -3.16
C CYS A 31 4.54 -4.42 -1.89
N SER A 32 5.35 -4.27 -0.86
CA SER A 32 5.00 -4.70 0.50
C SER A 32 3.79 -3.92 0.99
N GLY A 33 3.10 -4.44 2.00
CA GLY A 33 1.96 -3.76 2.60
C GLY A 33 2.35 -2.42 3.18
N GLN A 34 1.50 -1.41 2.95
CA GLN A 34 1.66 -0.08 3.50
C GLN A 34 0.55 0.20 4.50
N LEU A 35 0.94 0.65 5.68
CA LEU A 35 0.04 1.17 6.71
C LEU A 35 -0.10 2.68 6.53
N GLY A 36 -1.05 3.28 7.24
CA GLY A 36 -1.23 4.74 7.25
C GLY A 36 -0.20 5.45 8.12
N LEU A 37 1.08 5.21 7.88
CA LEU A 37 2.17 5.82 8.65
C LEU A 37 2.64 7.09 7.98
N ASP A 38 2.96 8.10 8.79
CA ASP A 38 3.67 9.28 8.33
C ASP A 38 5.11 8.87 7.97
N PRO A 39 5.58 9.14 6.75
CA PRO A 39 6.93 8.74 6.34
C PRO A 39 8.05 9.33 7.19
N ALA A 40 7.84 10.51 7.74
CA ALA A 40 8.87 11.21 8.52
C ALA A 40 9.01 10.63 9.94
N THR A 41 7.90 10.19 10.54
CA THR A 41 7.88 9.75 11.95
C THR A 41 7.69 8.25 12.11
N SER A 42 7.20 7.56 11.08
CA SER A 42 6.80 6.15 11.14
C SER A 42 5.68 5.88 12.16
N GLU A 43 4.88 6.90 12.44
CA GLU A 43 3.72 6.78 13.33
C GLU A 43 2.43 6.86 12.52
N LEU A 44 1.36 6.24 13.04
CA LEU A 44 0.04 6.35 12.43
C LEU A 44 -0.38 7.82 12.36
N VAL A 45 -0.90 8.25 11.21
CA VAL A 45 -1.27 9.66 10.98
C VAL A 45 -2.49 10.07 11.81
N ALA A 46 -3.39 9.13 12.09
CA ALA A 46 -4.62 9.40 12.83
C ALA A 46 -5.25 8.08 13.28
N ALA A 47 -6.30 8.15 14.09
CA ALA A 47 -6.99 6.98 14.62
C ALA A 47 -8.19 6.55 13.79
N ASP A 48 -8.52 7.26 12.69
CA ASP A 48 -9.69 6.95 11.88
C ASP A 48 -9.32 6.22 10.59
N ILE A 49 -10.25 5.41 10.10
CA ILE A 49 -10.03 4.56 8.93
C ILE A 49 -9.79 5.37 7.65
N GLU A 50 -10.51 6.46 7.46
CA GLU A 50 -10.41 7.25 6.23
C GLU A 50 -9.04 7.90 6.09
N THR A 51 -8.54 8.52 7.15
CA THR A 51 -7.22 9.16 7.13
C THR A 51 -6.11 8.11 7.00
N GLN A 52 -6.23 6.97 7.69
CA GLN A 52 -5.23 5.90 7.56
C GLN A 52 -5.25 5.30 6.15
N THR A 53 -6.41 5.10 5.54
CA THR A 53 -6.51 4.57 4.18
C THR A 53 -5.87 5.53 3.18
N ARG A 54 -6.15 6.82 3.30
CA ARG A 54 -5.56 7.83 2.40
C ARG A 54 -4.04 7.85 2.52
N GLN A 55 -3.52 7.77 3.72
CA GLN A 55 -2.07 7.76 3.91
C GLN A 55 -1.44 6.45 3.40
N ALA A 56 -2.08 5.31 3.65
CA ALA A 56 -1.57 4.03 3.15
C ALA A 56 -1.49 4.02 1.63
N LEU A 57 -2.50 4.53 0.95
CA LEU A 57 -2.51 4.62 -0.52
C LEU A 57 -1.53 5.65 -1.03
N THR A 58 -1.34 6.76 -0.33
CA THR A 58 -0.33 7.76 -0.67
C THR A 58 1.07 7.15 -0.54
N ASN A 59 1.33 6.40 0.52
CA ASN A 59 2.60 5.71 0.69
C ASN A 59 2.84 4.70 -0.43
N LEU A 60 1.83 3.93 -0.78
CA LEU A 60 1.89 2.96 -1.87
C LEU A 60 2.20 3.65 -3.20
N LYS A 61 1.52 4.76 -3.48
CA LYS A 61 1.76 5.57 -4.68
C LYS A 61 3.22 6.03 -4.73
N ASN A 62 3.77 6.50 -3.61
CA ASN A 62 5.15 6.98 -3.56
C ASN A 62 6.15 5.85 -3.77
N VAL A 63 5.86 4.64 -3.27
CA VAL A 63 6.70 3.47 -3.54
C VAL A 63 6.69 3.13 -5.02
N LEU A 64 5.51 3.12 -5.64
CA LEU A 64 5.38 2.83 -7.08
C LEU A 64 6.13 3.85 -7.93
N GLU A 65 6.03 5.13 -7.60
CA GLU A 65 6.72 6.19 -8.34
C GLU A 65 8.24 6.07 -8.17
N ALA A 66 8.71 5.70 -6.99
CA ALA A 66 10.13 5.43 -6.78
C ALA A 66 10.63 4.25 -7.63
N ALA A 67 9.76 3.32 -7.94
CA ALA A 67 10.08 2.18 -8.81
C ALA A 67 9.96 2.51 -10.29
N GLY A 68 9.54 3.72 -10.65
CA GLY A 68 9.39 4.15 -12.04
C GLY A 68 8.07 3.73 -12.69
N THR A 69 7.11 3.27 -11.90
CA THR A 69 5.76 2.94 -12.36
C THR A 69 4.74 3.92 -11.75
N SER A 70 3.49 3.57 -11.67
CA SER A 70 2.45 4.48 -11.19
C SER A 70 1.25 3.71 -10.64
N ILE A 71 0.39 4.43 -9.95
CA ILE A 71 -0.83 3.86 -9.37
C ILE A 71 -1.77 3.32 -10.48
N GLU A 72 -1.77 3.93 -11.64
CA GLU A 72 -2.59 3.52 -12.79
C GLU A 72 -2.18 2.16 -13.36
N LYS A 73 -0.97 1.72 -13.07
CA LYS A 73 -0.43 0.44 -13.54
C LYS A 73 -0.60 -0.68 -12.54
N VAL A 74 -1.25 -0.43 -11.41
CA VAL A 74 -1.54 -1.47 -10.44
C VAL A 74 -2.54 -2.46 -11.02
N VAL A 75 -2.23 -3.75 -10.94
CA VAL A 75 -3.09 -4.82 -11.48
C VAL A 75 -3.80 -5.59 -10.37
N LYS A 76 -3.25 -5.59 -9.17
CA LYS A 76 -3.82 -6.34 -8.04
C LYS A 76 -3.49 -5.65 -6.73
N THR A 77 -4.47 -5.56 -5.84
CA THR A 77 -4.26 -5.15 -4.45
C THR A 77 -4.86 -6.18 -3.50
N THR A 78 -4.34 -6.21 -2.28
CA THR A 78 -4.99 -6.86 -1.15
C THR A 78 -5.13 -5.82 -0.05
N VAL A 79 -6.34 -5.66 0.46
CA VAL A 79 -6.63 -4.74 1.57
C VAL A 79 -6.89 -5.58 2.82
N PHE A 80 -6.10 -5.33 3.84
CA PHE A 80 -6.24 -5.97 5.15
C PHE A 80 -6.85 -4.96 6.11
N LEU A 81 -7.99 -5.30 6.71
CA LEU A 81 -8.69 -4.45 7.66
C LEU A 81 -8.64 -5.06 9.06
N LYS A 82 -8.54 -4.21 10.07
CA LYS A 82 -8.71 -4.64 11.45
C LYS A 82 -10.16 -5.06 11.71
N ASP A 83 -11.11 -4.36 11.09
CA ASP A 83 -12.55 -4.58 11.30
C ASP A 83 -13.28 -4.39 9.96
N MET A 84 -14.08 -5.38 9.56
CA MET A 84 -14.86 -5.29 8.32
C MET A 84 -15.94 -4.20 8.37
N ALA A 85 -16.30 -3.71 9.56
CA ALA A 85 -17.19 -2.55 9.67
C ALA A 85 -16.62 -1.30 8.99
N ASP A 86 -15.29 -1.23 8.82
CA ASP A 86 -14.62 -0.11 8.14
C ASP A 86 -14.63 -0.21 6.62
N PHE A 87 -15.16 -1.30 6.07
CA PHE A 87 -15.15 -1.56 4.62
C PHE A 87 -15.75 -0.41 3.80
N PRO A 88 -16.96 0.14 4.13
CA PRO A 88 -17.54 1.21 3.32
C PRO A 88 -16.70 2.48 3.29
N LYS A 89 -16.17 2.90 4.43
CA LYS A 89 -15.35 4.12 4.51
C LYS A 89 -14.01 3.94 3.82
N MET A 90 -13.40 2.75 3.95
CA MET A 90 -12.18 2.42 3.21
C MET A 90 -12.44 2.48 1.71
N ASN A 91 -13.53 1.88 1.24
CA ASN A 91 -13.89 1.90 -0.18
C ASN A 91 -14.04 3.30 -0.74
N PHE A 92 -14.63 4.21 0.02
CA PHE A 92 -14.82 5.59 -0.40
C PHE A 92 -13.47 6.25 -0.73
N VAL A 93 -12.49 6.13 0.18
CA VAL A 93 -11.16 6.70 -0.03
C VAL A 93 -10.42 5.95 -1.14
N TYR A 94 -10.52 4.62 -1.16
CA TYR A 94 -9.88 3.77 -2.17
C TYR A 94 -10.29 4.19 -3.58
N SER A 95 -11.58 4.50 -3.79
CA SER A 95 -12.09 4.90 -5.10
C SER A 95 -11.47 6.20 -5.62
N GLU A 96 -11.00 7.07 -4.74
CA GLU A 96 -10.33 8.30 -5.14
C GLU A 96 -8.99 8.03 -5.84
N PHE A 97 -8.31 6.94 -5.46
CA PHE A 97 -7.01 6.57 -6.03
C PHE A 97 -7.12 5.74 -7.29
N PHE A 98 -8.26 5.06 -7.49
CA PHE A 98 -8.50 4.18 -8.64
C PHE A 98 -9.82 4.57 -9.31
N PRO A 99 -9.88 5.76 -9.93
CA PRO A 99 -11.14 6.28 -10.47
C PRO A 99 -11.60 5.60 -11.75
N SER A 100 -10.71 4.95 -12.50
CA SER A 100 -11.07 4.24 -13.72
C SER A 100 -10.30 2.94 -13.82
N THR A 101 -10.98 1.89 -14.27
CA THR A 101 -10.41 0.55 -14.38
C THR A 101 -9.67 0.14 -13.10
N PRO A 102 -10.38 -0.01 -11.98
CA PRO A 102 -9.72 -0.38 -10.71
C PRO A 102 -9.02 -1.73 -10.84
N PRO A 103 -7.95 -1.96 -10.08
CA PRO A 103 -7.27 -3.25 -10.09
C PRO A 103 -8.14 -4.35 -9.48
N ALA A 104 -7.79 -5.60 -9.77
CA ALA A 104 -8.37 -6.73 -9.05
C ALA A 104 -8.03 -6.59 -7.57
N ARG A 105 -8.96 -6.97 -6.68
CA ARG A 105 -8.78 -6.77 -5.24
C ARG A 105 -9.39 -7.89 -4.43
N SER A 106 -8.73 -8.23 -3.33
CA SER A 106 -9.32 -8.98 -2.23
C SER A 106 -9.27 -8.11 -0.98
N THR A 107 -10.33 -8.15 -0.18
CA THR A 107 -10.39 -7.42 1.09
C THR A 107 -10.80 -8.38 2.19
N VAL A 108 -10.02 -8.43 3.27
CA VAL A 108 -10.26 -9.34 4.38
C VAL A 108 -10.01 -8.60 5.71
N ALA A 109 -10.69 -9.06 6.76
CA ALA A 109 -10.35 -8.64 8.12
C ALA A 109 -9.32 -9.60 8.68
N VAL A 110 -8.40 -9.09 9.49
CA VAL A 110 -7.32 -9.87 10.09
C VAL A 110 -7.35 -9.73 11.61
N ALA A 111 -6.61 -10.61 12.30
CA ALA A 111 -6.55 -10.60 13.76
C ALA A 111 -5.92 -9.33 14.31
N GLY A 112 -4.97 -8.72 13.58
CA GLY A 112 -4.31 -7.49 13.96
C GLY A 112 -3.34 -7.04 12.88
N LEU A 113 -2.96 -5.78 12.96
CA LEU A 113 -2.00 -5.17 12.05
C LEU A 113 -0.86 -4.55 12.85
N PRO A 114 0.33 -4.40 12.24
CA PRO A 114 1.44 -3.74 12.93
C PRO A 114 1.06 -2.35 13.40
N LYS A 115 1.62 -1.94 14.53
CA LYS A 115 1.43 -0.60 15.13
C LYS A 115 -0.03 -0.27 15.46
N GLY A 116 -0.90 -1.27 15.53
CA GLY A 116 -2.31 -1.03 15.79
C GLY A 116 -3.04 -0.40 14.62
N GLY A 117 -2.54 -0.56 13.40
CA GLY A 117 -3.18 -0.02 12.20
C GLY A 117 -4.57 -0.58 11.97
N LEU A 118 -5.41 0.23 11.35
CA LEU A 118 -6.77 -0.16 10.96
C LEU A 118 -6.82 -0.74 9.56
N VAL A 119 -5.84 -0.44 8.72
CA VAL A 119 -5.78 -0.87 7.32
C VAL A 119 -4.33 -1.03 6.89
N GLU A 120 -4.10 -2.02 6.03
CA GLU A 120 -2.83 -2.23 5.34
C GLU A 120 -3.13 -2.64 3.91
N ILE A 121 -2.40 -2.11 2.94
CA ILE A 121 -2.65 -2.38 1.52
C ILE A 121 -1.35 -2.72 0.82
N GLU A 122 -1.33 -3.87 0.15
CA GLU A 122 -0.24 -4.29 -0.72
C GLU A 122 -0.68 -4.23 -2.17
N ALA A 123 0.28 -4.21 -3.10
CA ALA A 123 -0.05 -4.11 -4.52
C ALA A 123 1.00 -4.79 -5.39
N THR A 124 0.54 -5.24 -6.56
CA THR A 124 1.39 -5.64 -7.68
C THR A 124 1.05 -4.72 -8.85
N ALA A 125 2.06 -4.14 -9.47
CA ALA A 125 1.89 -3.24 -10.61
C ALA A 125 2.71 -3.73 -11.80
N LEU A 126 2.33 -3.30 -12.99
CA LEU A 126 3.20 -3.44 -14.16
C LEU A 126 4.39 -2.50 -13.98
N ARG A 127 5.51 -2.96 -14.50
CA ARG A 127 6.73 -2.16 -14.48
C ARG A 127 6.68 -1.00 -15.45
#